data_6c8f78f9607c6772c46fd7f036aa16ae
#
_entry.id   6c8f78f9607c6772c46fd7f036aa16ae
#
_cell.length_a   1.000
_cell.length_b   1.000
_cell.length_c   1.000
_cell.angle_alpha   90.00
_cell.angle_beta   90.00
_cell.angle_gamma   90.00
#
_symmetry.space_group_name_H-M   'P 1'
#
loop_
_entity.id
_entity.type
_entity.pdbx_description
1 polymer ?
#
loop_
_entity_poly.entity_id
_entity_poly.type
_entity_poly.pdbx_seq_one_letter_code
_entity_poly.pdbx_strand_id
1 'polypeptide(L)'
;MSYVTEFPVAEPQEAVANFLRRLSVETDCADVHHALSSGQQDFVLLHVVGQAAHFAHRHLPGAIHLPWSQITAEKMAQWPEGTLFVVYCAGPHCNGADRAALKLARLGLPVKIMLGGITGWEDENFAFASGD
;
A
#
# COMPACT_ATOMS: atom_id res chain seq x y z
N MET A 1 -15.54 -32.07 12.65
CA MET A 1 -14.77 -31.02 11.97
C MET A 1 -15.01 -29.69 12.64
N SER A 2 -14.10 -28.77 12.48
CA SER A 2 -14.22 -27.40 12.99
C SER A 2 -14.66 -26.45 11.85
N TYR A 3 -14.96 -25.21 12.19
CA TYR A 3 -15.19 -24.19 11.16
C TYR A 3 -13.95 -23.99 10.27
N VAL A 4 -12.75 -24.25 10.79
CA VAL A 4 -11.51 -24.15 10.02
C VAL A 4 -11.45 -25.18 8.90
N THR A 5 -11.98 -26.38 9.14
CA THR A 5 -11.94 -27.49 8.19
C THR A 5 -13.27 -27.71 7.45
N GLU A 6 -14.26 -26.83 7.66
CA GLU A 6 -15.54 -26.91 6.98
C GLU A 6 -15.39 -26.88 5.46
N PHE A 7 -14.52 -26.00 4.96
CA PHE A 7 -14.19 -25.94 3.54
C PHE A 7 -12.89 -26.68 3.29
N PRO A 8 -12.80 -27.46 2.21
CA PRO A 8 -11.56 -28.17 1.90
C PRO A 8 -10.39 -27.21 1.68
N VAL A 9 -9.22 -27.60 2.20
CA VAL A 9 -8.00 -26.84 1.95
C VAL A 9 -7.58 -27.00 0.48
N ALA A 10 -7.02 -25.94 -0.10
CA ALA A 10 -6.54 -25.98 -1.48
C ALA A 10 -5.35 -26.94 -1.63
N GLU A 11 -5.22 -27.53 -2.80
CA GLU A 11 -4.01 -28.28 -3.11
C GLU A 11 -2.78 -27.37 -3.00
N PRO A 12 -1.65 -27.88 -2.48
CA PRO A 12 -0.47 -27.03 -2.27
C PRO A 12 -0.01 -26.24 -3.48
N GLN A 13 -0.09 -26.80 -4.69
CA GLN A 13 0.32 -26.10 -5.91
C GLN A 13 -0.60 -24.92 -6.20
N GLU A 14 -1.90 -25.07 -5.97
CA GLU A 14 -2.85 -23.98 -6.13
C GLU A 14 -2.62 -22.90 -5.08
N ALA A 15 -2.32 -23.30 -3.85
CA ALA A 15 -2.02 -22.38 -2.77
C ALA A 15 -0.77 -21.56 -3.08
N VAL A 16 0.29 -22.18 -3.61
CA VAL A 16 1.52 -21.48 -4.02
C VAL A 16 1.18 -20.39 -5.03
N ALA A 17 0.42 -20.70 -6.08
CA ALA A 17 0.06 -19.71 -7.11
C ALA A 17 -0.74 -18.55 -6.50
N ASN A 18 -1.66 -18.85 -5.60
CA ASN A 18 -2.48 -17.81 -4.95
C ASN A 18 -1.65 -16.90 -4.06
N PHE A 19 -0.76 -17.45 -3.24
CA PHE A 19 0.05 -16.65 -2.34
C PHE A 19 1.11 -15.85 -3.06
N LEU A 20 1.71 -16.39 -4.13
CA LEU A 20 2.62 -15.61 -4.96
C LEU A 20 1.89 -14.41 -5.59
N ARG A 21 0.66 -14.62 -6.07
CA ARG A 21 -0.13 -13.52 -6.64
C ARG A 21 -0.39 -12.46 -5.58
N ARG A 22 -0.82 -12.85 -4.37
CA ARG A 22 -1.06 -11.91 -3.29
C ARG A 22 0.20 -11.11 -2.93
N LEU A 23 1.32 -11.80 -2.75
CA LEU A 23 2.58 -11.16 -2.40
C LEU A 23 3.12 -10.25 -3.51
N SER A 24 2.68 -10.46 -4.75
CA SER A 24 3.07 -9.60 -5.87
C SER A 24 2.34 -8.27 -5.91
N VAL A 25 1.18 -8.16 -5.25
CA VAL A 25 0.35 -6.95 -5.24
C VAL A 25 0.15 -6.35 -3.86
N GLU A 26 0.66 -7.02 -2.81
CA GLU A 26 0.49 -6.60 -1.42
C GLU A 26 1.82 -6.53 -0.69
N THR A 27 1.91 -5.60 0.24
CA THR A 27 2.92 -5.55 1.28
C THR A 27 2.22 -5.22 2.59
N ASP A 28 2.94 -4.96 3.67
CA ASP A 28 2.33 -4.63 4.96
C ASP A 28 3.12 -3.56 5.70
N CYS A 29 2.58 -3.13 6.84
CA CYS A 29 3.19 -2.08 7.63
C CYS A 29 4.58 -2.48 8.14
N ALA A 30 4.77 -3.73 8.57
CA ALA A 30 6.04 -4.19 9.10
C ALA A 30 7.14 -4.14 8.05
N ASP A 31 6.87 -4.59 6.83
CA ASP A 31 7.85 -4.59 5.75
C ASP A 31 8.17 -3.19 5.27
N VAL A 32 7.17 -2.33 5.16
CA VAL A 32 7.39 -0.91 4.79
C VAL A 32 8.22 -0.22 5.86
N HIS A 33 7.87 -0.40 7.13
CA HIS A 33 8.61 0.20 8.24
C HIS A 33 10.07 -0.27 8.25
N HIS A 34 10.30 -1.56 8.03
CA HIS A 34 11.66 -2.10 7.96
C HIS A 34 12.47 -1.47 6.83
N ALA A 35 11.86 -1.33 5.64
CA ALA A 35 12.54 -0.70 4.51
C ALA A 35 12.89 0.76 4.79
N LEU A 36 11.97 1.52 5.39
CA LEU A 36 12.22 2.92 5.75
C LEU A 36 13.32 3.03 6.80
N SER A 37 13.28 2.17 7.83
CA SER A 37 14.22 2.22 8.96
C SER A 37 15.62 1.77 8.59
N SER A 38 15.75 0.86 7.63
CA SER A 38 17.05 0.31 7.22
C SER A 38 17.68 1.07 6.05
N GLY A 39 17.02 2.12 5.54
CA GLY A 39 17.51 2.87 4.39
C GLY A 39 17.40 2.13 3.07
N GLN A 40 16.51 1.13 2.98
CA GLN A 40 16.34 0.29 1.80
C GLN A 40 15.05 0.61 1.04
N GLN A 41 14.63 1.88 1.08
CA GLN A 41 13.42 2.29 0.38
C GLN A 41 13.64 2.31 -1.14
N ASP A 42 13.15 1.29 -1.81
CA ASP A 42 13.22 1.13 -3.26
C ASP A 42 11.84 1.30 -3.92
N PHE A 43 11.01 2.13 -3.34
CA PHE A 43 9.65 2.42 -3.78
C PHE A 43 9.26 3.85 -3.40
N VAL A 44 8.25 4.37 -4.09
CA VAL A 44 7.62 5.64 -3.73
C VAL A 44 6.37 5.33 -2.92
N LEU A 45 6.27 5.92 -1.72
CA LEU A 45 5.15 5.68 -0.80
C LEU A 45 4.11 6.80 -1.00
N LEU A 46 2.88 6.41 -1.34
CA LEU A 46 1.80 7.34 -1.63
C LEU A 46 0.67 7.23 -0.61
N HIS A 47 0.34 8.36 -0.01
CA HIS A 47 -0.80 8.54 0.88
C HIS A 47 -1.97 8.98 0.00
N VAL A 48 -2.90 8.06 -0.30
CA VAL A 48 -3.83 8.23 -1.42
C VAL A 48 -5.23 8.65 -1.03
N VAL A 49 -5.42 9.10 0.21
CA VAL A 49 -6.72 9.54 0.71
C VAL A 49 -6.57 10.84 1.52
N GLY A 50 -7.71 11.45 1.81
CA GLY A 50 -7.77 12.60 2.70
C GLY A 50 -7.37 13.91 2.06
N GLN A 51 -7.60 14.96 2.82
CA GLN A 51 -7.25 16.32 2.42
C GLN A 51 -5.84 16.67 2.91
N ALA A 52 -5.29 17.75 2.36
CA ALA A 52 -3.95 18.21 2.71
C ALA A 52 -3.76 18.42 4.21
N ALA A 53 -4.78 18.91 4.92
CA ALA A 53 -4.71 19.11 6.36
C ALA A 53 -4.60 17.78 7.12
N HIS A 54 -5.27 16.74 6.67
CA HIS A 54 -5.18 15.40 7.28
C HIS A 54 -3.79 14.83 7.08
N PHE A 55 -3.25 14.96 5.88
CA PHE A 55 -1.88 14.51 5.58
C PHE A 55 -0.87 15.27 6.44
N ALA A 56 -0.99 16.61 6.52
CA ALA A 56 -0.08 17.41 7.32
C ALA A 56 -0.14 17.08 8.80
N HIS A 57 -1.32 16.67 9.30
CA HIS A 57 -1.48 16.28 10.70
C HIS A 57 -0.65 15.03 11.02
N ARG A 58 -0.78 14.00 10.20
CA ARG A 58 0.07 12.82 10.32
C ARG A 58 0.04 11.98 9.05
N HIS A 59 1.19 11.42 8.73
CA HIS A 59 1.36 10.49 7.60
C HIS A 59 2.56 9.60 7.88
N LEU A 60 2.71 8.55 7.10
CA LEU A 60 3.89 7.70 7.21
C LEU A 60 5.13 8.49 6.80
N PRO A 61 6.28 8.28 7.47
CA PRO A 61 7.51 8.98 7.10
C PRO A 61 7.88 8.77 5.64
N GLY A 62 8.18 9.87 4.95
CA GLY A 62 8.56 9.83 3.55
C GLY A 62 7.42 9.68 2.56
N ALA A 63 6.17 9.63 3.02
CA ALA A 63 5.01 9.51 2.13
C ALA A 63 4.76 10.82 1.39
N ILE A 64 4.25 10.69 0.17
CA ILE A 64 3.80 11.81 -0.66
C ILE A 64 2.28 11.77 -0.71
N HIS A 65 1.64 12.91 -0.52
CA HIS A 65 0.18 13.01 -0.59
C HIS A 65 -0.27 13.07 -2.05
N LEU A 66 -0.98 12.04 -2.48
CA LEU A 66 -1.57 11.98 -3.82
C LEU A 66 -2.91 11.26 -3.74
N PRO A 67 -4.01 11.97 -3.45
CA PRO A 67 -5.33 11.36 -3.42
C PRO A 67 -5.61 10.55 -4.70
N TRP A 68 -6.26 9.39 -4.55
CA TRP A 68 -6.48 8.50 -5.69
C TRP A 68 -7.23 9.18 -6.84
N SER A 69 -8.10 10.15 -6.54
CA SER A 69 -8.83 10.89 -7.58
C SER A 69 -7.93 11.76 -8.45
N GLN A 70 -6.73 12.08 -7.99
CA GLN A 70 -5.78 12.95 -8.70
C GLN A 70 -4.72 12.16 -9.46
N ILE A 71 -4.78 10.84 -9.45
CA ILE A 71 -3.84 9.99 -10.20
C ILE A 71 -4.19 10.06 -11.68
N THR A 72 -3.26 10.56 -12.49
CA THR A 72 -3.37 10.64 -13.95
C THR A 72 -2.04 10.26 -14.57
N ALA A 73 -2.04 9.88 -15.85
CA ALA A 73 -0.81 9.57 -16.56
C ALA A 73 0.16 10.76 -16.53
N GLU A 74 -0.36 11.97 -16.68
CA GLU A 74 0.45 13.19 -16.66
C GLU A 74 1.13 13.39 -15.29
N LYS A 75 0.39 13.21 -14.20
CA LYS A 75 0.93 13.35 -12.86
C LYS A 75 2.01 12.33 -12.57
N MET A 76 1.79 11.09 -13.01
CA MET A 76 2.71 9.98 -12.74
C MET A 76 3.97 10.03 -13.63
N ALA A 77 3.94 10.79 -14.72
CA ALA A 77 5.08 10.90 -15.64
C ALA A 77 6.31 11.57 -14.99
N GLN A 78 6.14 12.23 -13.85
CA GLN A 78 7.26 12.86 -13.15
C GLN A 78 8.22 11.86 -12.46
N TRP A 79 7.82 10.60 -12.35
CA TRP A 79 8.70 9.56 -11.83
C TRP A 79 9.29 8.72 -12.95
N PRO A 80 10.52 8.21 -12.79
CA PRO A 80 11.14 7.37 -13.80
C PRO A 80 10.34 6.11 -14.11
N GLU A 81 10.45 5.63 -15.34
CA GLU A 81 9.88 4.34 -15.72
C GLU A 81 10.42 3.25 -14.82
N GLY A 82 9.56 2.30 -14.44
CA GLY A 82 9.94 1.20 -13.56
C GLY A 82 9.84 1.51 -12.08
N THR A 83 9.48 2.73 -11.70
CA THR A 83 9.27 3.08 -10.29
C THR A 83 8.15 2.21 -9.71
N LEU A 84 8.42 1.57 -8.56
CA LEU A 84 7.39 0.86 -7.80
C LEU A 84 6.69 1.86 -6.89
N PHE A 85 5.35 1.86 -6.94
CA PHE A 85 4.54 2.65 -6.03
C PHE A 85 3.93 1.75 -4.96
N VAL A 86 4.03 2.16 -3.71
CA VAL A 86 3.34 1.52 -2.60
C VAL A 86 2.29 2.50 -2.10
N VAL A 87 1.04 2.08 -2.09
CA VAL A 87 -0.09 2.93 -1.75
C VAL A 87 -0.73 2.49 -0.45
N TYR A 88 -1.23 3.45 0.34
CA TYR A 88 -1.97 3.14 1.56
C TYR A 88 -3.10 4.14 1.76
N CYS A 89 -4.10 3.73 2.53
CA CYS A 89 -5.21 4.59 2.93
C CYS A 89 -5.45 4.47 4.43
N ALA A 90 -6.66 4.80 4.89
CA ALA A 90 -6.93 4.88 6.33
C ALA A 90 -6.77 3.54 7.05
N GLY A 91 -7.24 2.46 6.44
CA GLY A 91 -7.17 1.15 7.07
C GLY A 91 -8.00 0.10 6.32
N PRO A 92 -8.23 -1.07 6.93
CA PRO A 92 -8.93 -2.18 6.24
C PRO A 92 -10.36 -1.84 5.82
N HIS A 93 -10.97 -0.84 6.45
CA HIS A 93 -12.34 -0.40 6.14
C HIS A 93 -12.42 0.58 4.98
N CYS A 94 -11.29 0.95 4.39
CA CYS A 94 -11.19 1.95 3.33
C CYS A 94 -10.67 1.29 2.06
N ASN A 95 -11.30 1.55 0.92
CA ASN A 95 -10.84 1.02 -0.36
C ASN A 95 -10.06 2.04 -1.21
N GLY A 96 -9.62 3.14 -0.60
CA GLY A 96 -8.86 4.16 -1.33
C GLY A 96 -7.56 3.64 -1.92
N ALA A 97 -6.87 2.77 -1.20
CA ALA A 97 -5.65 2.14 -1.70
C ALA A 97 -5.93 1.23 -2.89
N ASP A 98 -7.04 0.47 -2.85
CA ASP A 98 -7.45 -0.38 -3.97
C ASP A 98 -7.76 0.45 -5.20
N ARG A 99 -8.46 1.57 -5.04
CA ARG A 99 -8.78 2.49 -6.14
C ARG A 99 -7.52 3.09 -6.76
N ALA A 100 -6.59 3.52 -5.92
CA ALA A 100 -5.30 4.05 -6.37
C ALA A 100 -4.50 2.98 -7.12
N ALA A 101 -4.41 1.79 -6.55
CA ALA A 101 -3.68 0.67 -7.15
C ALA A 101 -4.26 0.30 -8.52
N LEU A 102 -5.59 0.25 -8.63
CA LEU A 102 -6.24 -0.03 -9.91
C LEU A 102 -5.89 1.02 -10.96
N LYS A 103 -5.94 2.31 -10.60
CA LYS A 103 -5.60 3.39 -11.53
C LYS A 103 -4.15 3.30 -11.97
N LEU A 104 -3.23 3.07 -11.04
CA LEU A 104 -1.81 2.94 -11.36
C LEU A 104 -1.54 1.73 -12.25
N ALA A 105 -2.14 0.58 -11.93
CA ALA A 105 -1.98 -0.63 -12.74
C ALA A 105 -2.54 -0.44 -14.15
N ARG A 106 -3.68 0.25 -14.30
CA ARG A 106 -4.24 0.57 -15.63
C ARG A 106 -3.34 1.48 -16.45
N LEU A 107 -2.51 2.29 -15.80
CA LEU A 107 -1.50 3.11 -16.46
C LEU A 107 -0.24 2.31 -16.78
N GLY A 108 -0.19 1.01 -16.45
CA GLY A 108 0.98 0.18 -16.68
C GLY A 108 2.08 0.35 -15.66
N LEU A 109 1.78 0.89 -14.48
CA LEU A 109 2.78 1.19 -13.46
C LEU A 109 2.82 0.10 -12.38
N PRO A 110 4.02 -0.30 -11.92
CA PRO A 110 4.15 -1.26 -10.84
C PRO A 110 3.58 -0.70 -9.53
N VAL A 111 2.76 -1.48 -8.85
CA VAL A 111 2.12 -1.02 -7.63
C VAL A 111 1.90 -2.16 -6.64
N LYS A 112 2.05 -1.87 -5.35
CA LYS A 112 1.62 -2.74 -4.26
C LYS A 112 0.79 -1.92 -3.27
N ILE A 113 -0.16 -2.58 -2.62
CA ILE A 113 -0.94 -1.99 -1.53
C ILE A 113 -0.28 -2.37 -0.21
N MET A 114 -0.06 -1.40 0.67
CA MET A 114 0.32 -1.67 2.05
C MET A 114 -0.94 -1.96 2.85
N LEU A 115 -1.13 -3.22 3.20
CA LEU A 115 -2.27 -3.65 4.01
C LEU A 115 -2.19 -3.00 5.38
N GLY A 116 -3.35 -2.72 5.95
CA GLY A 116 -3.47 -2.13 7.29
C GLY A 116 -3.59 -0.62 7.30
N GLY A 117 -2.94 0.07 6.38
CA GLY A 117 -3.03 1.53 6.27
C GLY A 117 -2.59 2.26 7.54
N ILE A 118 -3.15 3.44 7.76
CA ILE A 118 -2.85 4.27 8.93
C ILE A 118 -3.19 3.54 10.23
N THR A 119 -4.33 2.87 10.27
CA THR A 119 -4.75 2.08 11.44
C THR A 119 -3.73 1.00 11.78
N GLY A 120 -3.28 0.24 10.77
CA GLY A 120 -2.28 -0.80 10.98
C GLY A 120 -0.95 -0.24 11.45
N TRP A 121 -0.52 0.90 10.90
CA TRP A 121 0.70 1.58 11.33
C TRP A 121 0.63 1.99 12.79
N GLU A 122 -0.51 2.55 13.20
CA GLU A 122 -0.76 2.92 14.59
C GLU A 122 -0.78 1.71 15.51
N ASP A 123 -1.43 0.62 15.09
CA ASP A 123 -1.52 -0.61 15.88
C ASP A 123 -0.14 -1.22 16.15
N GLU A 124 0.80 -1.06 15.23
CA GLU A 124 2.18 -1.52 15.40
C GLU A 124 3.03 -0.55 16.22
N ASN A 125 2.47 0.57 16.66
CA ASN A 125 3.17 1.63 17.39
C ASN A 125 4.33 2.24 16.60
N PHE A 126 4.24 2.28 15.29
CA PHE A 126 5.24 2.94 14.46
C PHE A 126 5.02 4.45 14.47
N ALA A 127 6.12 5.20 14.42
CA ALA A 127 6.06 6.65 14.46
C ALA A 127 5.52 7.23 13.15
N PHE A 128 4.69 8.27 13.28
CA PHE A 128 4.23 9.07 12.15
C PHE A 128 5.11 10.30 11.96
N ALA A 129 5.10 10.85 10.75
CA ALA A 129 5.62 12.16 10.45
C ALA A 129 4.46 13.17 10.41
N SER A 130 4.80 14.45 10.44
CA SER A 130 3.83 15.55 10.29
C SER A 130 4.42 16.62 9.40
N GLY A 131 3.55 17.54 8.93
CA GLY A 131 3.94 18.60 8.02
C GLY A 131 3.74 18.17 6.57
N ASP A 132 4.27 18.95 5.67
CA ASP A 132 4.06 18.77 4.21
C ASP A 132 4.98 17.71 3.61
#